data_776cf305684379179f2c349fbbc4d961
#
_entry.id   776cf305684379179f2c349fbbc4d961
#
_cell.length_a   1.000
_cell.length_b   1.000
_cell.length_c   1.000
_cell.angle_alpha   90.00
_cell.angle_beta   90.00
_cell.angle_gamma   90.00
#
_symmetry.space_group_name_H-M   'P 1'
#
loop_
_entity.id
_entity.type
_entity.pdbx_description
1 polymer ?
#
loop_
_entity_poly.entity_id
_entity_poly.type
_entity_poly.pdbx_seq_one_letter_code
_entity_poly.pdbx_strand_id
1 'polypeptide(L)'
;MIDSKLLRQDAAAIAERLKTRGYEFPLAEYQRLEEARKTAQVAAEQLQARRNALSAQIGQAKRNGEDASALMAEVSALDGQQQASEQEYANIQNALDALLASIPNPPHESVPTGKDEDDNVEVRRWGAPRVFDFPPKEHADLENIGLDFDDGAKIAGARFTVLKDGLARLHRAIAQFMLDTHTREHGYTEMYVPYLANAQTLFGTGQLPKFEEDLFKTALGERAFYLIPTAEVSLTNLVADTVLDEADLPLYITAQTPCFRSEAGAHGKDTRGMIRQHQFEKVEMVKIVAPETSFDELEKLTANAETILQKLNLPYRVVLLCTGDMGFSATKTYDLEVWLPGQGKYREISSCSNCGDFQARRMQARYRPKDSKKPQPVHTLNGSGLAVGRTLVAILENYQNADGSITIPEALIPYMGGITEIRPH
;
A
#
# COMPACT_ATOMS: atom_id res chain seq x y z
N MET A 1 0.76 11.34 -1.27
CA MET A 1 1.43 12.55 -1.83
C MET A 1 1.95 13.40 -0.69
N ILE A 2 3.13 13.97 -0.81
CA ILE A 2 3.70 14.85 0.22
C ILE A 2 2.81 16.10 0.38
N ASP A 3 2.69 16.62 1.61
CA ASP A 3 1.98 17.88 1.85
C ASP A 3 2.66 19.04 1.11
N SER A 4 1.95 19.64 0.18
CA SER A 4 2.42 20.80 -0.59
C SER A 4 2.76 22.01 0.31
N LYS A 5 2.18 22.11 1.52
CA LYS A 5 2.53 23.16 2.47
C LYS A 5 3.92 22.93 3.06
N LEU A 6 4.25 21.69 3.42
CA LEU A 6 5.59 21.35 3.89
C LEU A 6 6.64 21.58 2.81
N LEU A 7 6.35 21.21 1.57
CA LEU A 7 7.24 21.48 0.44
C LEU A 7 7.47 22.98 0.21
N ARG A 8 6.43 23.80 0.33
CA ARG A 8 6.57 25.27 0.22
C ARG A 8 7.34 25.90 1.37
N GLN A 9 7.31 25.28 2.55
CA GLN A 9 8.06 25.77 3.72
C GLN A 9 9.54 25.43 3.63
N ASP A 10 9.89 24.18 3.30
CA ASP A 10 11.27 23.73 3.23
C ASP A 10 11.44 22.50 2.30
N ALA A 11 11.40 22.75 1.00
CA ALA A 11 11.63 21.72 0.00
C ALA A 11 13.05 21.14 0.06
N ALA A 12 14.03 21.93 0.52
CA ALA A 12 15.42 21.47 0.61
C ALA A 12 15.59 20.42 1.72
N ALA A 13 14.99 20.63 2.90
CA ALA A 13 15.03 19.64 3.97
C ALA A 13 14.32 18.32 3.56
N ILE A 14 13.20 18.42 2.82
CA ILE A 14 12.51 17.24 2.29
C ILE A 14 13.39 16.52 1.27
N ALA A 15 14.07 17.26 0.38
CA ALA A 15 15.01 16.69 -0.60
C ALA A 15 16.14 15.90 0.09
N GLU A 16 16.75 16.43 1.16
CA GLU A 16 17.80 15.75 1.93
C GLU A 16 17.26 14.46 2.59
N ARG A 17 16.05 14.49 3.13
CA ARG A 17 15.41 13.28 3.68
C ARG A 17 15.15 12.23 2.59
N LEU A 18 14.68 12.62 1.42
CA LEU A 18 14.44 11.72 0.30
C LEU A 18 15.73 11.14 -0.28
N LYS A 19 16.84 11.88 -0.22
CA LYS A 19 18.16 11.42 -0.63
C LYS A 19 18.63 10.22 0.19
N THR A 20 18.25 10.11 1.46
CA THR A 20 18.56 8.92 2.27
C THR A 20 17.87 7.66 1.75
N ARG A 21 16.80 7.79 0.94
CA ARG A 21 16.11 6.70 0.24
C ARG A 21 16.69 6.41 -1.14
N GLY A 22 17.82 7.03 -1.52
CA GLY A 22 18.35 6.97 -2.88
C GLY A 22 17.49 7.72 -3.92
N TYR A 23 16.59 8.62 -3.48
CA TYR A 23 15.73 9.38 -4.37
C TYR A 23 16.24 10.81 -4.54
N GLU A 24 16.63 11.17 -5.76
CA GLU A 24 17.02 12.54 -6.11
C GLU A 24 15.77 13.38 -6.38
N PHE A 25 15.39 14.20 -5.41
CA PHE A 25 14.26 15.11 -5.55
C PHE A 25 14.58 16.20 -6.59
N PRO A 26 13.74 16.39 -7.63
CA PRO A 26 13.98 17.39 -8.67
C PRO A 26 13.67 18.80 -8.18
N LEU A 27 14.45 19.28 -7.20
CA LEU A 27 14.22 20.53 -6.47
C LEU A 27 14.09 21.75 -7.39
N ALA A 28 14.97 21.88 -8.39
CA ALA A 28 14.96 23.00 -9.32
C ALA A 28 13.68 23.03 -10.17
N GLU A 29 13.23 21.87 -10.63
CA GLU A 29 11.97 21.75 -11.37
C GLU A 29 10.76 22.07 -10.51
N TYR A 30 10.71 21.54 -9.29
CA TYR A 30 9.67 21.85 -8.33
C TYR A 30 9.58 23.36 -8.06
N GLN A 31 10.71 24.01 -7.79
CA GLN A 31 10.76 25.47 -7.53
C GLN A 31 10.29 26.26 -8.74
N ARG A 32 10.72 25.87 -9.94
CA ARG A 32 10.29 26.50 -11.20
C ARG A 32 8.78 26.41 -11.41
N LEU A 33 8.21 25.20 -11.21
CA LEU A 33 6.76 24.96 -11.34
C LEU A 33 5.95 25.70 -10.28
N GLU A 34 6.41 25.74 -9.04
CA GLU A 34 5.71 26.43 -7.94
C GLU A 34 5.72 27.96 -8.15
N GLU A 35 6.82 28.54 -8.62
CA GLU A 35 6.88 29.97 -8.96
C GLU A 35 5.98 30.30 -10.16
N ALA A 36 6.00 29.46 -11.22
CA ALA A 36 5.11 29.61 -12.36
C ALA A 36 3.63 29.51 -11.92
N ARG A 37 3.29 28.53 -11.05
CA ARG A 37 1.93 28.38 -10.51
C ARG A 37 1.47 29.63 -9.75
N LYS A 38 2.34 30.16 -8.88
CA LYS A 38 2.05 31.39 -8.13
C LYS A 38 1.81 32.58 -9.05
N THR A 39 2.64 32.75 -10.06
CA THR A 39 2.51 33.83 -11.05
C THR A 39 1.21 33.69 -11.84
N ALA A 40 0.92 32.49 -12.36
CA ALA A 40 -0.31 32.23 -13.11
C ALA A 40 -1.57 32.39 -12.26
N GLN A 41 -1.53 31.97 -11.00
CA GLN A 41 -2.64 32.15 -10.04
C GLN A 41 -2.94 33.65 -9.84
N VAL A 42 -1.92 34.46 -9.57
CA VAL A 42 -2.09 35.90 -9.39
C VAL A 42 -2.66 36.57 -10.64
N ALA A 43 -2.16 36.18 -11.83
CA ALA A 43 -2.68 36.69 -13.09
C ALA A 43 -4.17 36.36 -13.31
N ALA A 44 -4.55 35.11 -13.05
CA ALA A 44 -5.95 34.67 -13.16
C ALA A 44 -6.87 35.40 -12.16
N GLU A 45 -6.43 35.56 -10.89
CA GLU A 45 -7.16 36.29 -9.88
C GLU A 45 -7.35 37.80 -10.23
N GLN A 46 -6.34 38.42 -10.81
CA GLN A 46 -6.41 39.82 -11.26
C GLN A 46 -7.41 40.00 -12.41
N LEU A 47 -7.36 39.08 -13.42
CA LEU A 47 -8.33 39.12 -14.53
C LEU A 47 -9.76 38.89 -14.03
N GLN A 48 -9.97 37.97 -13.14
CA GLN A 48 -11.27 37.71 -12.52
C GLN A 48 -11.78 38.92 -11.73
N ALA A 49 -10.93 39.56 -10.93
CA ALA A 49 -11.26 40.76 -10.18
C ALA A 49 -11.66 41.92 -11.10
N ARG A 50 -10.88 42.14 -12.21
CA ARG A 50 -11.19 43.18 -13.20
C ARG A 50 -12.54 42.90 -13.88
N ARG A 51 -12.80 41.67 -14.29
CA ARG A 51 -14.09 41.28 -14.88
C ARG A 51 -15.25 41.52 -13.94
N ASN A 52 -15.12 41.15 -12.65
CA ASN A 52 -16.15 41.40 -11.64
C ASN A 52 -16.41 42.89 -11.44
N ALA A 53 -15.36 43.73 -11.42
CA ALA A 53 -15.49 45.19 -11.32
C ALA A 53 -16.23 45.80 -12.54
N LEU A 54 -15.87 45.37 -13.75
CA LEU A 54 -16.55 45.83 -14.98
C LEU A 54 -18.01 45.38 -15.02
N SER A 55 -18.29 44.13 -14.62
CA SER A 55 -19.67 43.64 -14.53
C SER A 55 -20.54 44.45 -13.55
N ALA A 56 -19.96 44.86 -12.41
CA ALA A 56 -20.63 45.75 -11.49
C ALA A 56 -20.90 47.17 -12.10
N GLN A 57 -19.93 47.74 -12.84
CA GLN A 57 -20.09 49.02 -13.54
C GLN A 57 -21.15 48.94 -14.63
N ILE A 58 -21.21 47.87 -15.41
CA ILE A 58 -22.26 47.62 -16.40
C ILE A 58 -23.65 47.61 -15.71
N GLY A 59 -23.75 46.89 -14.58
CA GLY A 59 -24.99 46.87 -13.79
C GLY A 59 -25.41 48.26 -13.30
N GLN A 60 -24.46 49.10 -12.91
CA GLN A 60 -24.72 50.45 -12.48
C GLN A 60 -25.15 51.38 -13.65
N ALA A 61 -24.41 51.35 -14.76
CA ALA A 61 -24.71 52.12 -15.97
C ALA A 61 -26.12 51.78 -16.51
N LYS A 62 -26.47 50.48 -16.58
CA LYS A 62 -27.83 50.07 -16.99
C LYS A 62 -28.92 50.56 -16.05
N ARG A 63 -28.69 50.59 -14.74
CA ARG A 63 -29.67 51.14 -13.78
C ARG A 63 -29.85 52.64 -13.91
N ASN A 64 -28.78 53.33 -14.29
CA ASN A 64 -28.82 54.81 -14.49
C ASN A 64 -29.35 55.19 -15.89
N GLY A 65 -29.61 54.26 -16.79
CA GLY A 65 -30.01 54.50 -18.16
C GLY A 65 -28.86 54.96 -19.07
N GLU A 66 -27.61 54.70 -18.65
CA GLU A 66 -26.40 55.10 -19.37
C GLU A 66 -26.01 54.02 -20.41
N ASP A 67 -25.30 54.41 -21.46
CA ASP A 67 -24.75 53.47 -22.45
C ASP A 67 -23.60 52.65 -21.87
N ALA A 68 -23.79 51.32 -21.78
CA ALA A 68 -22.80 50.38 -21.28
C ALA A 68 -22.03 49.65 -22.39
N SER A 69 -22.18 50.03 -23.63
CA SER A 69 -21.63 49.32 -24.81
C SER A 69 -20.10 49.17 -24.76
N ALA A 70 -19.41 50.24 -24.35
CA ALA A 70 -17.95 50.22 -24.20
C ALA A 70 -17.47 49.23 -23.12
N LEU A 71 -18.16 49.24 -21.95
CA LEU A 71 -17.87 48.33 -20.84
C LEU A 71 -18.16 46.86 -21.22
N MET A 72 -19.23 46.64 -21.99
CA MET A 72 -19.56 45.27 -22.51
C MET A 72 -18.50 44.79 -23.48
N ALA A 73 -17.99 45.63 -24.39
CA ALA A 73 -16.90 45.31 -25.31
C ALA A 73 -15.60 44.99 -24.52
N GLU A 74 -15.29 45.72 -23.45
CA GLU A 74 -14.12 45.44 -22.62
C GLU A 74 -14.25 44.08 -21.90
N VAL A 75 -15.42 43.75 -21.35
CA VAL A 75 -15.65 42.43 -20.73
C VAL A 75 -15.49 41.31 -21.77
N SER A 76 -16.02 41.47 -22.98
CA SER A 76 -15.86 40.48 -24.05
C SER A 76 -14.40 40.29 -24.45
N ALA A 77 -13.60 41.33 -24.46
CA ALA A 77 -12.15 41.26 -24.75
C ALA A 77 -11.39 40.52 -23.61
N LEU A 78 -11.86 40.65 -22.34
CA LEU A 78 -11.27 39.95 -21.20
C LEU A 78 -11.61 38.46 -21.16
N ASP A 79 -12.74 38.01 -21.71
CA ASP A 79 -13.16 36.61 -21.67
C ASP A 79 -12.10 35.69 -22.32
N GLY A 80 -11.54 36.08 -23.45
CA GLY A 80 -10.47 35.32 -24.11
C GLY A 80 -9.16 35.28 -23.30
N GLN A 81 -8.80 36.38 -22.65
CA GLN A 81 -7.61 36.45 -21.80
C GLN A 81 -7.80 35.63 -20.52
N GLN A 82 -8.99 35.65 -19.95
CA GLN A 82 -9.31 34.86 -18.76
C GLN A 82 -9.22 33.35 -19.06
N GLN A 83 -9.83 32.89 -20.16
CA GLN A 83 -9.74 31.50 -20.59
C GLN A 83 -8.29 31.03 -20.81
N ALA A 84 -7.47 31.86 -21.48
CA ALA A 84 -6.07 31.55 -21.69
C ALA A 84 -5.27 31.44 -20.38
N SER A 85 -5.51 32.38 -19.44
CA SER A 85 -4.86 32.40 -18.12
C SER A 85 -5.29 31.21 -17.26
N GLU A 86 -6.57 30.85 -17.27
CA GLU A 86 -7.10 29.67 -16.57
C GLU A 86 -6.52 28.38 -17.14
N GLN A 87 -6.39 28.27 -18.45
CA GLN A 87 -5.76 27.11 -19.10
C GLN A 87 -4.27 26.99 -18.77
N GLU A 88 -3.55 28.12 -18.78
CA GLU A 88 -2.13 28.15 -18.39
C GLU A 88 -1.96 27.70 -16.93
N TYR A 89 -2.76 28.23 -16.01
CA TYR A 89 -2.74 27.81 -14.61
C TYR A 89 -3.04 26.31 -14.45
N ALA A 90 -4.05 25.81 -15.16
CA ALA A 90 -4.39 24.38 -15.14
C ALA A 90 -3.25 23.51 -15.69
N ASN A 91 -2.58 23.91 -16.77
CA ASN A 91 -1.45 23.19 -17.32
C ASN A 91 -0.27 23.11 -16.34
N ILE A 92 0.05 24.21 -15.67
CA ILE A 92 1.13 24.28 -14.68
C ILE A 92 0.76 23.42 -13.44
N GLN A 93 -0.50 23.51 -12.99
CA GLN A 93 -0.98 22.69 -11.87
C GLN A 93 -0.91 21.19 -12.18
N ASN A 94 -1.33 20.79 -13.38
CA ASN A 94 -1.23 19.40 -13.82
C ASN A 94 0.23 18.90 -13.88
N ALA A 95 1.15 19.74 -14.34
CA ALA A 95 2.58 19.40 -14.36
C ALA A 95 3.14 19.24 -12.93
N LEU A 96 2.75 20.13 -12.02
CA LEU A 96 3.13 20.05 -10.61
C LEU A 96 2.55 18.82 -9.93
N ASP A 97 1.28 18.50 -10.17
CA ASP A 97 0.61 17.32 -9.61
C ASP A 97 1.24 16.02 -10.13
N ALA A 98 1.60 15.96 -11.41
CA ALA A 98 2.31 14.83 -12.00
C ALA A 98 3.70 14.64 -11.36
N LEU A 99 4.45 15.73 -11.15
CA LEU A 99 5.72 15.69 -10.46
C LEU A 99 5.54 15.15 -9.02
N LEU A 100 4.62 15.73 -8.26
CA LEU A 100 4.35 15.34 -6.87
C LEU A 100 3.87 13.88 -6.75
N ALA A 101 3.14 13.38 -7.74
CA ALA A 101 2.67 12.00 -7.76
C ALA A 101 3.81 10.97 -7.90
N SER A 102 4.96 11.36 -8.44
CA SER A 102 6.14 10.49 -8.61
C SER A 102 7.08 10.44 -7.41
N ILE A 103 6.90 11.32 -6.42
CA ILE A 103 7.79 11.47 -5.27
C ILE A 103 7.39 10.50 -4.17
N PRO A 104 8.31 9.67 -3.63
CA PRO A 104 8.02 8.78 -2.51
C PRO A 104 7.78 9.54 -1.20
N ASN A 105 7.15 8.87 -0.24
CA ASN A 105 6.95 9.43 1.08
C ASN A 105 8.30 9.61 1.81
N PRO A 106 8.58 10.76 2.46
CA PRO A 106 9.78 10.94 3.25
C PRO A 106 9.84 9.96 4.43
N PRO A 107 11.02 9.39 4.76
CA PRO A 107 11.16 8.51 5.91
C PRO A 107 10.96 9.28 7.22
N HIS A 108 10.39 8.63 8.23
CA HIS A 108 10.35 9.18 9.59
C HIS A 108 11.78 9.25 10.18
N GLU A 109 12.02 10.19 11.09
CA GLU A 109 13.34 10.42 11.68
C GLU A 109 13.92 9.21 12.45
N SER A 110 13.04 8.32 12.94
CA SER A 110 13.42 7.08 13.64
C SER A 110 13.85 5.94 12.71
N VAL A 111 13.77 6.13 11.40
CA VAL A 111 14.15 5.10 10.42
C VAL A 111 15.67 5.13 10.21
N PRO A 112 16.36 3.99 10.33
CA PRO A 112 17.82 3.93 10.11
C PRO A 112 18.15 4.26 8.65
N THR A 113 19.20 5.04 8.45
CA THR A 113 19.72 5.29 7.11
C THR A 113 20.45 4.06 6.60
N GLY A 114 20.13 3.60 5.41
CA GLY A 114 20.74 2.44 4.77
C GLY A 114 20.37 2.37 3.29
N LYS A 115 20.98 1.43 2.58
CA LYS A 115 20.88 1.31 1.12
C LYS A 115 19.89 0.23 0.68
N ASP A 116 19.93 -0.92 1.32
CA ASP A 116 19.18 -2.10 0.95
C ASP A 116 18.89 -3.00 2.17
N GLU A 117 18.40 -4.21 1.92
CA GLU A 117 17.99 -5.18 2.95
C GLU A 117 19.09 -5.55 3.96
N ASP A 118 20.36 -5.43 3.59
CA ASP A 118 21.49 -5.73 4.47
C ASP A 118 21.67 -4.68 5.58
N ASP A 119 21.13 -3.48 5.40
CA ASP A 119 21.17 -2.37 6.37
C ASP A 119 19.94 -2.33 7.29
N ASN A 120 18.99 -3.27 7.14
CA ASN A 120 17.83 -3.37 8.02
C ASN A 120 18.25 -3.77 9.44
N VAL A 121 17.53 -3.25 10.43
CA VAL A 121 17.87 -3.45 11.84
C VAL A 121 16.93 -4.46 12.50
N GLU A 122 17.45 -5.61 12.96
CA GLU A 122 16.69 -6.54 13.79
C GLU A 122 16.33 -5.87 15.11
N VAL A 123 15.02 -5.75 15.40
CA VAL A 123 14.53 -5.11 16.63
C VAL A 123 14.08 -6.12 17.69
N ARG A 124 13.64 -7.30 17.27
CA ARG A 124 13.27 -8.40 18.17
C ARG A 124 13.18 -9.73 17.44
N ARG A 125 13.23 -10.81 18.21
CA ARG A 125 13.13 -12.19 17.74
C ARG A 125 12.25 -13.00 18.68
N TRP A 126 11.51 -13.97 18.13
CA TRP A 126 10.69 -14.89 18.89
C TRP A 126 10.87 -16.33 18.43
N GLY A 127 10.83 -17.26 19.40
CA GLY A 127 11.00 -18.68 19.12
C GLY A 127 12.43 -19.07 18.80
N ALA A 128 12.68 -20.37 18.78
CA ALA A 128 13.96 -20.95 18.37
C ALA A 128 13.73 -21.89 17.20
N PRO A 129 14.60 -21.87 16.16
CA PRO A 129 14.57 -22.86 15.10
C PRO A 129 14.56 -24.29 15.64
N ARG A 130 13.69 -25.13 15.08
CA ARG A 130 13.66 -26.56 15.41
C ARG A 130 14.99 -27.20 15.02
N VAL A 131 15.53 -28.02 15.91
CA VAL A 131 16.65 -28.89 15.61
C VAL A 131 16.11 -30.20 15.02
N PHE A 132 16.50 -30.52 13.81
CA PHE A 132 16.11 -31.73 13.11
C PHE A 132 17.18 -32.81 13.32
N ASP A 133 16.77 -34.08 13.44
CA ASP A 133 17.62 -35.25 13.43
C ASP A 133 17.85 -35.82 12.01
N PHE A 134 17.33 -35.14 11.01
CA PHE A 134 17.49 -35.38 9.58
C PHE A 134 17.71 -34.06 8.83
N PRO A 135 18.27 -34.04 7.61
CA PRO A 135 18.39 -32.83 6.80
C PRO A 135 17.01 -32.31 6.39
N PRO A 136 16.59 -31.14 6.82
CA PRO A 136 15.32 -30.56 6.41
C PRO A 136 15.37 -30.19 4.91
N LYS A 137 14.29 -30.52 4.18
CA LYS A 137 14.12 -30.18 2.76
C LYS A 137 13.50 -28.79 2.62
N GLU A 138 13.84 -28.10 1.53
CA GLU A 138 13.04 -26.98 1.08
C GLU A 138 11.64 -27.46 0.66
N HIS A 139 10.62 -26.60 0.81
CA HIS A 139 9.25 -26.97 0.45
C HIS A 139 9.10 -27.45 -1.00
N ALA A 140 9.93 -26.91 -1.91
CA ALA A 140 9.93 -27.31 -3.32
C ALA A 140 10.53 -28.70 -3.58
N ASP A 141 11.21 -29.30 -2.59
CA ASP A 141 11.81 -30.64 -2.65
C ASP A 141 10.98 -31.68 -1.88
N LEU A 142 9.86 -31.30 -1.31
CA LEU A 142 8.92 -32.22 -0.68
C LEU A 142 8.09 -32.93 -1.76
N GLU A 143 8.26 -34.25 -1.82
CA GLU A 143 7.66 -35.07 -2.87
C GLU A 143 6.26 -35.57 -2.46
N ASN A 144 5.36 -35.65 -3.44
CA ASN A 144 4.04 -36.31 -3.32
C ASN A 144 3.12 -35.79 -2.19
N ILE A 145 3.32 -34.55 -1.71
CA ILE A 145 2.48 -33.95 -0.67
C ILE A 145 1.30 -33.12 -1.22
N GLY A 146 1.14 -33.08 -2.56
CA GLY A 146 0.09 -32.30 -3.21
C GLY A 146 0.50 -30.88 -3.64
N LEU A 147 1.80 -30.58 -3.70
CA LEU A 147 2.37 -29.37 -4.26
C LEU A 147 2.79 -29.61 -5.71
N ASP A 148 2.17 -28.92 -6.67
CA ASP A 148 2.35 -29.20 -8.09
C ASP A 148 2.66 -27.94 -8.89
N PHE A 149 3.93 -27.80 -9.27
CA PHE A 149 4.42 -26.69 -10.10
C PHE A 149 4.23 -26.96 -11.60
N ASP A 150 4.23 -28.24 -12.02
CA ASP A 150 4.11 -28.61 -13.43
C ASP A 150 2.70 -28.35 -13.96
N ASP A 151 1.68 -28.75 -13.19
CA ASP A 151 0.30 -28.41 -13.51
C ASP A 151 0.05 -26.90 -13.46
N GLY A 152 0.66 -26.19 -12.51
CA GLY A 152 0.60 -24.73 -12.47
C GLY A 152 1.20 -24.09 -13.72
N ALA A 153 2.39 -24.52 -14.12
CA ALA A 153 3.08 -24.04 -15.32
C ALA A 153 2.32 -24.40 -16.61
N LYS A 154 1.71 -25.55 -16.67
CA LYS A 154 0.88 -26.00 -17.80
C LYS A 154 -0.37 -25.12 -18.00
N ILE A 155 -0.99 -24.65 -16.90
CA ILE A 155 -2.21 -23.86 -16.94
C ILE A 155 -1.90 -22.40 -17.28
N ALA A 156 -0.88 -21.81 -16.66
CA ALA A 156 -0.68 -20.37 -16.69
C ALA A 156 0.79 -19.91 -16.85
N GLY A 157 1.74 -20.83 -16.90
CA GLY A 157 3.17 -20.52 -17.01
C GLY A 157 3.91 -20.62 -15.67
N ALA A 158 5.17 -20.18 -15.67
CA ALA A 158 6.01 -20.18 -14.48
C ALA A 158 5.41 -19.29 -13.38
N ARG A 159 5.79 -19.53 -12.11
CA ARG A 159 5.31 -18.77 -10.92
C ARG A 159 3.80 -18.91 -10.65
N PHE A 160 3.18 -19.99 -11.13
CA PHE A 160 1.86 -20.46 -10.72
C PHE A 160 1.98 -21.87 -10.15
N THR A 161 1.14 -22.20 -9.19
CA THR A 161 1.19 -23.45 -8.46
C THR A 161 -0.21 -24.01 -8.28
N VAL A 162 -0.36 -25.33 -8.40
CA VAL A 162 -1.56 -26.06 -8.03
C VAL A 162 -1.32 -26.74 -6.69
N LEU A 163 -2.27 -26.58 -5.77
CA LEU A 163 -2.32 -27.29 -4.49
C LEU A 163 -3.39 -28.38 -4.57
N LYS A 164 -3.07 -29.58 -4.10
CA LYS A 164 -3.96 -30.75 -4.15
C LYS A 164 -4.28 -31.25 -2.74
N ASP A 165 -5.45 -31.85 -2.57
CA ASP A 165 -5.89 -32.57 -1.37
C ASP A 165 -5.62 -31.86 -0.03
N GLY A 166 -4.82 -32.47 0.83
CA GLY A 166 -4.48 -31.96 2.16
C GLY A 166 -3.85 -30.57 2.13
N LEU A 167 -2.99 -30.26 1.14
CA LEU A 167 -2.38 -28.94 1.03
C LEU A 167 -3.38 -27.86 0.59
N ALA A 168 -4.29 -28.16 -0.32
CA ALA A 168 -5.35 -27.21 -0.70
C ALA A 168 -6.24 -26.88 0.51
N ARG A 169 -6.53 -27.90 1.34
CA ARG A 169 -7.27 -27.72 2.58
C ARG A 169 -6.47 -26.90 3.60
N LEU A 170 -5.18 -27.19 3.78
CA LEU A 170 -4.31 -26.48 4.71
C LEU A 170 -4.16 -25.00 4.32
N HIS A 171 -3.99 -24.70 3.03
CA HIS A 171 -3.95 -23.33 2.54
C HIS A 171 -5.19 -22.52 2.93
N ARG A 172 -6.39 -23.09 2.70
CA ARG A 172 -7.65 -22.49 3.11
C ARG A 172 -7.78 -22.36 4.63
N ALA A 173 -7.35 -23.39 5.38
CA ALA A 173 -7.36 -23.40 6.85
C ALA A 173 -6.50 -22.29 7.43
N ILE A 174 -5.31 -22.03 6.88
CA ILE A 174 -4.41 -20.94 7.25
C ILE A 174 -5.11 -19.58 7.09
N ALA A 175 -5.70 -19.33 5.92
CA ALA A 175 -6.38 -18.08 5.64
C ALA A 175 -7.56 -17.83 6.59
N GLN A 176 -8.39 -18.86 6.83
CA GLN A 176 -9.52 -18.79 7.74
C GLN A 176 -9.08 -18.55 9.19
N PHE A 177 -8.03 -19.24 9.64
CA PHE A 177 -7.44 -19.04 10.96
C PHE A 177 -6.94 -17.60 11.16
N MET A 178 -6.27 -17.02 10.15
CA MET A 178 -5.80 -15.63 10.19
C MET A 178 -6.97 -14.65 10.32
N LEU A 179 -8.00 -14.79 9.47
CA LEU A 179 -9.19 -13.94 9.52
C LEU A 179 -9.91 -14.04 10.87
N ASP A 180 -10.12 -15.26 11.36
CA ASP A 180 -10.78 -15.48 12.66
C ASP A 180 -9.98 -14.85 13.80
N THR A 181 -8.66 -14.93 13.79
CA THR A 181 -7.81 -14.31 14.81
C THR A 181 -7.94 -12.79 14.75
N HIS A 182 -7.82 -12.17 13.57
CA HIS A 182 -7.87 -10.72 13.45
C HIS A 182 -9.26 -10.16 13.78
N THR A 183 -10.33 -10.84 13.40
CA THR A 183 -11.68 -10.36 13.65
C THR A 183 -12.13 -10.57 15.09
N ARG A 184 -11.76 -11.69 15.72
CA ARG A 184 -12.23 -12.05 17.06
C ARG A 184 -11.35 -11.52 18.19
N GLU A 185 -10.03 -11.41 17.96
CA GLU A 185 -9.07 -11.06 19.00
C GLU A 185 -8.48 -9.67 18.84
N HIS A 186 -8.32 -9.19 17.60
CA HIS A 186 -7.68 -7.92 17.31
C HIS A 186 -8.64 -6.80 16.95
N GLY A 187 -9.96 -7.07 16.87
CA GLY A 187 -10.99 -6.06 16.66
C GLY A 187 -11.13 -5.57 15.23
N TYR A 188 -10.61 -6.31 14.24
CA TYR A 188 -10.80 -5.96 12.83
C TYR A 188 -12.19 -6.34 12.33
N THR A 189 -12.76 -5.51 11.48
CA THR A 189 -13.97 -5.83 10.70
C THR A 189 -13.55 -6.49 9.40
N GLU A 190 -14.04 -7.72 9.16
CA GLU A 190 -13.83 -8.41 7.89
C GLU A 190 -14.62 -7.76 6.77
N MET A 191 -13.96 -7.55 5.63
CA MET A 191 -14.53 -6.96 4.42
C MET A 191 -14.42 -7.93 3.25
N TYR A 192 -15.44 -7.97 2.41
CA TYR A 192 -15.37 -8.56 1.08
C TYR A 192 -15.27 -7.43 0.05
N VAL A 193 -14.18 -7.36 -0.67
CA VAL A 193 -13.84 -6.24 -1.56
C VAL A 193 -13.65 -6.68 -3.01
N PRO A 194 -13.81 -5.79 -4.00
CA PRO A 194 -13.48 -6.07 -5.39
C PRO A 194 -12.00 -6.40 -5.57
N TYR A 195 -11.70 -7.39 -6.44
CA TYR A 195 -10.34 -7.76 -6.84
C TYR A 195 -9.89 -7.06 -8.13
N LEU A 196 -10.83 -6.44 -8.84
CA LEU A 196 -10.57 -5.53 -9.95
C LEU A 196 -10.75 -4.10 -9.48
N ALA A 197 -9.69 -3.31 -9.58
CA ALA A 197 -9.69 -1.90 -9.20
C ALA A 197 -9.49 -0.99 -10.42
N ASN A 198 -10.02 0.23 -10.35
CA ASN A 198 -9.76 1.25 -11.35
C ASN A 198 -8.44 1.99 -11.08
N ALA A 199 -7.96 2.76 -12.05
CA ALA A 199 -6.71 3.50 -11.94
C ALA A 199 -6.68 4.49 -10.76
N GLN A 200 -7.81 5.15 -10.46
CA GLN A 200 -7.89 6.11 -9.37
C GLN A 200 -7.69 5.44 -8.00
N THR A 201 -8.22 4.25 -7.81
CA THR A 201 -8.03 3.45 -6.58
C THR A 201 -6.54 3.08 -6.40
N LEU A 202 -5.87 2.64 -7.47
CA LEU A 202 -4.42 2.35 -7.44
C LEU A 202 -3.55 3.60 -7.27
N PHE A 203 -4.01 4.74 -7.79
CA PHE A 203 -3.38 6.03 -7.51
C PHE A 203 -3.49 6.39 -6.03
N GLY A 204 -4.63 6.17 -5.40
CA GLY A 204 -4.88 6.48 -3.99
C GLY A 204 -3.87 5.84 -3.04
N THR A 205 -3.49 4.59 -3.27
CA THR A 205 -2.53 3.85 -2.45
C THR A 205 -1.08 3.91 -2.96
N GLY A 206 -0.84 4.56 -4.12
CA GLY A 206 0.52 4.86 -4.59
C GLY A 206 1.12 3.85 -5.57
N GLN A 207 0.37 2.85 -6.04
CA GLN A 207 0.85 1.94 -7.08
C GLN A 207 0.97 2.65 -8.43
N LEU A 208 0.01 3.51 -8.78
CA LEU A 208 0.09 4.34 -9.97
C LEU A 208 0.54 5.77 -9.63
N PRO A 209 1.24 6.42 -10.58
CA PRO A 209 1.60 5.98 -11.93
C PRO A 209 2.87 5.11 -11.98
N LYS A 210 3.69 5.08 -10.94
CA LYS A 210 5.09 4.61 -10.97
C LYS A 210 5.25 3.12 -11.23
N PHE A 211 4.35 2.27 -10.73
CA PHE A 211 4.49 0.81 -10.72
C PHE A 211 3.49 0.12 -11.66
N GLU A 212 3.08 0.77 -12.76
CA GLU A 212 2.13 0.16 -13.70
C GLU A 212 2.65 -1.14 -14.32
N GLU A 213 3.96 -1.27 -14.50
CA GLU A 213 4.60 -2.49 -15.03
C GLU A 213 4.48 -3.70 -14.09
N ASP A 214 4.31 -3.46 -12.79
CA ASP A 214 4.12 -4.52 -11.79
C ASP A 214 2.67 -5.02 -11.70
N LEU A 215 1.74 -4.43 -12.43
CA LEU A 215 0.32 -4.69 -12.35
C LEU A 215 -0.19 -5.53 -13.53
N PHE A 216 -1.06 -6.49 -13.24
CA PHE A 216 -1.90 -7.13 -14.26
C PHE A 216 -3.04 -6.20 -14.64
N LYS A 217 -3.08 -5.80 -15.92
CA LYS A 217 -4.08 -4.88 -16.48
C LYS A 217 -5.06 -5.61 -17.38
N THR A 218 -6.33 -5.26 -17.31
CA THR A 218 -7.40 -5.75 -18.19
C THR A 218 -8.32 -4.60 -18.58
N ALA A 219 -9.27 -4.86 -19.45
CA ALA A 219 -10.24 -3.85 -19.90
C ALA A 219 -11.65 -4.43 -20.04
N LEU A 220 -12.65 -3.61 -19.77
CA LEU A 220 -14.05 -3.88 -20.09
C LEU A 220 -14.56 -2.72 -20.96
N GLY A 221 -14.65 -2.93 -22.28
CA GLY A 221 -14.84 -1.87 -23.25
C GLY A 221 -13.64 -0.89 -23.22
N GLU A 222 -13.92 0.39 -23.07
CA GLU A 222 -12.88 1.44 -22.98
C GLU A 222 -12.33 1.64 -21.56
N ARG A 223 -12.88 0.95 -20.55
CA ARG A 223 -12.49 1.09 -19.15
C ARG A 223 -11.34 0.15 -18.82
N ALA A 224 -10.22 0.71 -18.35
CA ALA A 224 -9.12 -0.06 -17.81
C ALA A 224 -9.42 -0.49 -16.37
N PHE A 225 -9.07 -1.74 -16.06
CA PHE A 225 -9.06 -2.30 -14.71
C PHE A 225 -7.73 -2.99 -14.44
N TYR A 226 -7.42 -3.14 -13.18
CA TYR A 226 -6.22 -3.81 -12.71
C TYR A 226 -6.61 -4.88 -11.69
N LEU A 227 -5.99 -6.04 -11.77
CA LEU A 227 -6.04 -7.04 -10.71
C LEU A 227 -5.23 -6.51 -9.52
N ILE A 228 -5.80 -6.52 -8.33
CA ILE A 228 -5.16 -5.93 -7.15
C ILE A 228 -3.87 -6.68 -6.78
N PRO A 229 -2.75 -5.98 -6.52
CA PRO A 229 -1.52 -6.60 -6.02
C PRO A 229 -1.56 -6.89 -4.51
N THR A 230 -2.56 -6.34 -3.82
CA THR A 230 -2.82 -6.44 -2.38
C THR A 230 -4.23 -5.92 -2.09
N ALA A 231 -4.89 -6.46 -1.09
CA ALA A 231 -6.19 -5.94 -0.62
C ALA A 231 -6.09 -4.53 -0.04
N GLU A 232 -4.91 -4.06 0.35
CA GLU A 232 -4.64 -2.67 0.74
C GLU A 232 -5.29 -1.68 -0.23
N VAL A 233 -5.16 -1.93 -1.54
CA VAL A 233 -5.71 -1.07 -2.61
C VAL A 233 -7.21 -0.87 -2.43
N SER A 234 -7.95 -1.95 -2.27
CA SER A 234 -9.41 -1.88 -2.13
C SER A 234 -9.84 -1.41 -0.74
N LEU A 235 -9.20 -1.92 0.31
CA LEU A 235 -9.55 -1.59 1.70
C LEU A 235 -9.30 -0.12 2.03
N THR A 236 -8.12 0.40 1.71
CA THR A 236 -7.74 1.77 2.06
C THR A 236 -8.63 2.79 1.33
N ASN A 237 -9.01 2.51 0.09
CA ASN A 237 -9.88 3.39 -0.69
C ASN A 237 -11.37 3.36 -0.29
N LEU A 238 -11.80 2.56 0.68
CA LEU A 238 -13.16 2.64 1.24
C LEU A 238 -13.46 4.01 1.87
N VAL A 239 -12.42 4.74 2.26
CA VAL A 239 -12.54 6.11 2.81
C VAL A 239 -12.13 7.20 1.81
N ALA A 240 -11.94 6.86 0.52
CA ALA A 240 -11.61 7.86 -0.51
C ALA A 240 -12.73 8.91 -0.64
N ASP A 241 -12.35 10.18 -0.86
CA ASP A 241 -13.23 11.35 -0.97
C ASP A 241 -14.20 11.53 0.22
N THR A 242 -13.82 11.00 1.39
CA THR A 242 -14.67 11.01 2.59
C THR A 242 -14.11 11.94 3.67
N VAL A 243 -14.99 12.56 4.44
CA VAL A 243 -14.67 13.24 5.70
C VAL A 243 -15.34 12.48 6.84
N LEU A 244 -14.56 11.69 7.56
CA LEU A 244 -15.00 10.92 8.71
C LEU A 244 -15.23 11.81 9.93
N ASP A 245 -16.06 11.38 10.86
CA ASP A 245 -16.08 11.97 12.20
C ASP A 245 -14.95 11.38 13.06
N GLU A 246 -14.37 12.15 13.97
CA GLU A 246 -13.31 11.64 14.86
C GLU A 246 -13.77 10.42 15.67
N ALA A 247 -15.06 10.35 15.99
CA ALA A 247 -15.64 9.23 16.72
C ALA A 247 -15.63 7.90 15.92
N ASP A 248 -15.47 7.96 14.61
CA ASP A 248 -15.38 6.78 13.75
C ASP A 248 -13.96 6.20 13.73
N LEU A 249 -12.98 6.92 14.29
CA LEU A 249 -11.58 6.48 14.33
C LEU A 249 -11.23 5.84 15.69
N PRO A 250 -10.36 4.84 15.71
CA PRO A 250 -9.69 4.18 14.58
C PRO A 250 -10.59 3.18 13.86
N LEU A 251 -10.45 3.06 12.53
CA LEU A 251 -11.05 1.96 11.76
C LEU A 251 -10.02 0.86 11.58
N TYR A 252 -10.39 -0.37 11.93
CA TYR A 252 -9.60 -1.59 11.71
C TYR A 252 -10.38 -2.49 10.77
N ILE A 253 -9.85 -2.72 9.57
CA ILE A 253 -10.49 -3.52 8.53
C ILE A 253 -9.52 -4.55 7.96
N THR A 254 -10.03 -5.72 7.61
CA THR A 254 -9.24 -6.82 7.06
C THR A 254 -9.98 -7.54 5.94
N ALA A 255 -9.23 -8.11 5.02
CA ALA A 255 -9.76 -8.98 3.97
C ALA A 255 -8.75 -10.05 3.58
N GLN A 256 -9.26 -11.25 3.25
CA GLN A 256 -8.51 -12.24 2.49
C GLN A 256 -8.82 -12.05 1.02
N THR A 257 -7.79 -11.86 0.20
CA THR A 257 -7.95 -11.76 -1.25
C THR A 257 -6.85 -12.51 -1.99
N PRO A 258 -7.11 -12.97 -3.23
CA PRO A 258 -6.05 -13.19 -4.17
C PRO A 258 -5.34 -11.87 -4.46
N CYS A 259 -4.03 -11.96 -4.68
CA CYS A 259 -3.15 -10.85 -5.03
C CYS A 259 -2.38 -11.22 -6.30
N PHE A 260 -2.18 -10.23 -7.18
CA PHE A 260 -1.58 -10.46 -8.48
C PHE A 260 -0.42 -9.50 -8.70
N ARG A 261 0.78 -10.05 -8.97
CA ARG A 261 2.00 -9.26 -9.21
C ARG A 261 2.74 -9.80 -10.42
N SER A 262 3.12 -8.92 -11.35
CA SER A 262 3.92 -9.32 -12.53
C SER A 262 5.36 -9.68 -12.17
N GLU A 263 5.83 -9.31 -10.96
CA GLU A 263 7.19 -9.54 -10.49
C GLU A 263 8.25 -9.02 -11.48
N ALA A 264 8.00 -7.87 -12.13
CA ALA A 264 8.83 -7.31 -13.19
C ALA A 264 10.29 -7.07 -12.76
N GLY A 265 10.52 -6.70 -11.49
CA GLY A 265 11.87 -6.47 -10.94
C GLY A 265 12.57 -7.72 -10.39
N ALA A 266 11.94 -8.90 -10.42
CA ALA A 266 12.43 -10.11 -9.73
C ALA A 266 13.04 -11.16 -10.68
N HIS A 267 13.66 -10.74 -11.78
CA HIS A 267 14.31 -11.66 -12.72
C HIS A 267 15.41 -12.49 -12.01
N GLY A 268 15.29 -13.82 -12.10
CA GLY A 268 16.27 -14.76 -11.54
C GLY A 268 16.21 -14.96 -10.02
N LYS A 269 15.37 -14.21 -9.29
CA LYS A 269 15.18 -14.39 -7.84
C LYS A 269 14.03 -15.37 -7.57
N ASP A 270 14.22 -16.29 -6.62
CA ASP A 270 13.20 -17.26 -6.15
C ASP A 270 12.37 -17.87 -7.30
N THR A 271 13.06 -18.36 -8.33
CA THR A 271 12.42 -18.95 -9.54
C THR A 271 11.80 -20.31 -9.28
N ARG A 272 12.09 -20.92 -8.13
CA ARG A 272 11.62 -22.23 -7.70
C ARG A 272 10.81 -22.10 -6.41
N GLY A 273 9.78 -22.94 -6.28
CA GLY A 273 8.93 -22.94 -5.09
C GLY A 273 7.86 -21.84 -5.08
N MET A 274 7.25 -21.59 -3.90
CA MET A 274 6.11 -20.72 -3.70
C MET A 274 6.45 -19.34 -3.11
N ILE A 275 7.73 -18.98 -2.95
CA ILE A 275 8.11 -17.70 -2.32
C ILE A 275 7.68 -16.50 -3.16
N ARG A 276 7.80 -16.61 -4.51
CA ARG A 276 7.39 -15.57 -5.46
C ARG A 276 6.47 -16.15 -6.52
N GLN A 277 5.20 -15.74 -6.46
CA GLN A 277 4.14 -16.20 -7.36
C GLN A 277 3.48 -14.98 -8.02
N HIS A 278 3.02 -15.14 -9.27
CA HIS A 278 2.19 -14.16 -9.95
C HIS A 278 0.79 -14.04 -9.33
N GLN A 279 0.31 -15.13 -8.73
CA GLN A 279 -0.94 -15.20 -7.99
C GLN A 279 -0.68 -15.84 -6.64
N PHE A 280 -1.10 -15.18 -5.58
CA PHE A 280 -1.02 -15.69 -4.21
C PHE A 280 -2.18 -15.14 -3.39
N GLU A 281 -2.41 -15.67 -2.20
CA GLU A 281 -3.40 -15.15 -1.27
C GLU A 281 -2.75 -14.49 -0.06
N LYS A 282 -3.42 -13.44 0.41
CA LYS A 282 -2.98 -12.67 1.57
C LYS A 282 -4.18 -12.23 2.40
N VAL A 283 -4.05 -12.34 3.71
CA VAL A 283 -4.90 -11.62 4.64
C VAL A 283 -4.25 -10.27 4.89
N GLU A 284 -4.96 -9.21 4.54
CA GLU A 284 -4.47 -7.84 4.70
C GLU A 284 -5.16 -7.15 5.85
N MET A 285 -4.41 -6.42 6.64
CA MET A 285 -4.88 -5.56 7.71
C MET A 285 -4.66 -4.10 7.32
N VAL A 286 -5.69 -3.27 7.41
CA VAL A 286 -5.61 -1.83 7.19
C VAL A 286 -6.17 -1.11 8.41
N LYS A 287 -5.48 -0.04 8.80
CA LYS A 287 -5.96 0.89 9.83
C LYS A 287 -6.06 2.30 9.27
N ILE A 288 -7.17 2.96 9.56
CA ILE A 288 -7.39 4.38 9.29
C ILE A 288 -7.47 5.06 10.65
N VAL A 289 -6.56 5.98 10.93
CA VAL A 289 -6.37 6.51 12.27
C VAL A 289 -6.15 8.02 12.30
N ALA A 290 -6.31 8.61 13.47
CA ALA A 290 -5.87 9.99 13.70
C ALA A 290 -4.33 10.08 13.71
N PRO A 291 -3.74 11.19 13.25
CA PRO A 291 -2.28 11.35 13.14
C PRO A 291 -1.53 11.07 14.45
N GLU A 292 -2.09 11.48 15.57
CA GLU A 292 -1.47 11.43 16.90
C GLU A 292 -1.22 10.00 17.38
N THR A 293 -2.02 9.03 16.92
CA THR A 293 -1.96 7.64 17.35
C THR A 293 -1.24 6.73 16.36
N SER A 294 -0.87 7.25 15.17
CA SER A 294 -0.49 6.38 14.04
C SER A 294 0.76 5.53 14.28
N PHE A 295 1.73 6.00 15.06
CA PHE A 295 2.92 5.20 15.37
C PHE A 295 2.65 4.12 16.43
N ASP A 296 1.81 4.40 17.43
CA ASP A 296 1.35 3.38 18.39
C ASP A 296 0.51 2.32 17.67
N GLU A 297 -0.27 2.73 16.68
CA GLU A 297 -1.07 1.83 15.85
C GLU A 297 -0.20 0.97 14.92
N LEU A 298 0.98 1.44 14.51
CA LEU A 298 1.95 0.62 13.79
C LEU A 298 2.50 -0.51 14.67
N GLU A 299 2.85 -0.20 15.93
CA GLU A 299 3.32 -1.22 16.88
C GLU A 299 2.23 -2.29 17.12
N LYS A 300 0.97 -1.87 17.30
CA LYS A 300 -0.16 -2.81 17.46
C LYS A 300 -0.40 -3.64 16.18
N LEU A 301 -0.31 -3.02 15.00
CA LEU A 301 -0.46 -3.71 13.72
C LEU A 301 0.59 -4.82 13.56
N THR A 302 1.84 -4.48 13.88
CA THR A 302 2.97 -5.41 13.85
C THR A 302 2.75 -6.55 14.85
N ALA A 303 2.34 -6.26 16.09
CA ALA A 303 2.01 -7.27 17.09
C ALA A 303 0.85 -8.19 16.67
N ASN A 304 -0.15 -7.68 15.95
CA ASN A 304 -1.22 -8.51 15.40
C ASN A 304 -0.69 -9.54 14.39
N ALA A 305 0.24 -9.15 13.51
CA ALA A 305 0.90 -10.07 12.58
C ALA A 305 1.77 -11.10 13.31
N GLU A 306 2.54 -10.67 14.32
CA GLU A 306 3.36 -11.55 15.17
C GLU A 306 2.51 -12.63 15.88
N THR A 307 1.31 -12.26 16.33
CA THR A 307 0.39 -13.20 17.01
C THR A 307 0.07 -14.42 16.14
N ILE A 308 -0.07 -14.26 14.84
CA ILE A 308 -0.31 -15.38 13.93
C ILE A 308 0.88 -16.36 13.95
N LEU A 309 2.11 -15.84 13.84
CA LEU A 309 3.33 -16.67 13.88
C LEU A 309 3.50 -17.37 15.22
N GLN A 310 3.22 -16.67 16.33
CA GLN A 310 3.29 -17.21 17.68
C GLN A 310 2.29 -18.37 17.89
N LYS A 311 1.03 -18.17 17.46
CA LYS A 311 -0.01 -19.21 17.55
C LYS A 311 0.30 -20.44 16.68
N LEU A 312 1.01 -20.22 15.56
CA LEU A 312 1.50 -21.30 14.69
C LEU A 312 2.83 -21.89 15.17
N ASN A 313 3.40 -21.37 16.28
CA ASN A 313 4.70 -21.75 16.82
C ASN A 313 5.82 -21.75 15.75
N LEU A 314 5.85 -20.71 14.91
CA LEU A 314 6.84 -20.50 13.86
C LEU A 314 7.88 -19.47 14.33
N PRO A 315 9.17 -19.80 14.38
CA PRO A 315 10.22 -18.86 14.78
C PRO A 315 10.35 -17.72 13.76
N TYR A 316 10.47 -16.49 14.25
CA TYR A 316 10.57 -15.31 13.40
C TYR A 316 11.45 -14.23 14.04
N ARG A 317 11.84 -13.24 13.24
CA ARG A 317 12.39 -11.97 13.69
C ARG A 317 11.61 -10.80 13.09
N VAL A 318 11.65 -9.66 13.77
CA VAL A 318 11.12 -8.39 13.29
C VAL A 318 12.28 -7.49 12.97
N VAL A 319 12.31 -6.93 11.78
CA VAL A 319 13.31 -5.98 11.31
C VAL A 319 12.68 -4.62 11.01
N LEU A 320 13.33 -3.55 11.42
CA LEU A 320 13.00 -2.20 11.00
C LEU A 320 13.72 -1.91 9.70
N LEU A 321 12.96 -1.63 8.64
CA LEU A 321 13.54 -1.34 7.34
C LEU A 321 14.33 -0.03 7.37
N CYS A 322 15.48 -0.02 6.71
CA CYS A 322 16.27 1.19 6.48
C CYS A 322 15.64 2.07 5.38
N THR A 323 16.11 3.29 5.25
CA THR A 323 15.56 4.27 4.31
C THR A 323 15.57 3.80 2.86
N GLY A 324 16.56 3.00 2.44
CA GLY A 324 16.71 2.51 1.06
C GLY A 324 15.80 1.33 0.72
N ASP A 325 15.30 0.59 1.73
CA ASP A 325 14.49 -0.63 1.53
C ASP A 325 12.98 -0.40 1.71
N MET A 326 12.56 0.77 2.18
CA MET A 326 11.14 1.08 2.41
C MET A 326 10.32 1.21 1.13
N GLY A 327 9.08 0.72 1.15
CA GLY A 327 8.09 0.92 0.10
C GLY A 327 7.75 2.39 -0.18
N PHE A 328 7.31 2.69 -1.40
CA PHE A 328 7.07 4.05 -1.92
C PHE A 328 6.20 4.94 -1.02
N SER A 329 5.09 4.39 -0.52
CA SER A 329 4.11 5.14 0.28
C SER A 329 4.43 5.18 1.78
N ALA A 330 5.37 4.37 2.25
CA ALA A 330 5.69 4.21 3.66
C ALA A 330 6.60 5.32 4.19
N THR A 331 6.35 5.74 5.43
CA THR A 331 7.23 6.60 6.23
C THR A 331 8.02 5.80 7.28
N LYS A 332 7.51 4.64 7.69
CA LYS A 332 8.19 3.66 8.57
C LYS A 332 7.61 2.27 8.33
N THR A 333 8.46 1.25 8.27
CA THR A 333 8.04 -0.13 8.01
C THR A 333 8.78 -1.11 8.91
N TYR A 334 8.03 -2.07 9.46
CA TYR A 334 8.56 -3.28 10.06
C TYR A 334 8.26 -4.47 9.16
N ASP A 335 9.27 -5.29 8.88
CA ASP A 335 9.06 -6.60 8.27
C ASP A 335 9.17 -7.72 9.32
N LEU A 336 8.30 -8.70 9.19
CA LEU A 336 8.40 -9.96 9.91
C LEU A 336 9.02 -10.98 8.96
N GLU A 337 10.07 -11.63 9.43
CA GLU A 337 10.75 -12.69 8.68
C GLU A 337 10.66 -14.00 9.44
N VAL A 338 10.10 -15.02 8.80
CA VAL A 338 9.96 -16.37 9.36
C VAL A 338 11.18 -17.22 9.02
N TRP A 339 11.58 -18.08 9.96
CA TRP A 339 12.67 -19.04 9.74
C TRP A 339 12.23 -20.16 8.78
N LEU A 340 13.02 -20.40 7.74
CA LEU A 340 12.86 -21.51 6.80
C LEU A 340 14.04 -22.46 6.93
N PRO A 341 13.87 -23.62 7.59
CA PRO A 341 14.98 -24.54 7.86
C PRO A 341 15.59 -25.18 6.60
N GLY A 342 14.80 -25.41 5.55
CA GLY A 342 15.31 -25.92 4.28
C GLY A 342 16.28 -24.95 3.60
N GLN A 343 16.05 -23.64 3.74
CA GLN A 343 16.92 -22.59 3.23
C GLN A 343 17.98 -22.14 4.24
N GLY A 344 17.84 -22.48 5.50
CA GLY A 344 18.73 -22.06 6.58
C GLY A 344 18.74 -20.53 6.81
N LYS A 345 17.62 -19.83 6.53
CA LYS A 345 17.53 -18.37 6.65
C LYS A 345 16.12 -17.87 7.01
N TYR A 346 16.05 -16.62 7.46
CA TYR A 346 14.81 -15.91 7.62
C TYR A 346 14.31 -15.35 6.29
N ARG A 347 12.98 -15.40 6.07
CA ARG A 347 12.33 -14.88 4.86
C ARG A 347 11.14 -14.02 5.25
N GLU A 348 10.99 -12.88 4.59
CA GLU A 348 9.84 -11.98 4.77
C GLU A 348 8.51 -12.73 4.59
N ILE A 349 7.60 -12.56 5.55
CA ILE A 349 6.26 -13.13 5.54
C ILE A 349 5.18 -12.05 5.75
N SER A 350 5.54 -10.92 6.31
CA SER A 350 4.68 -9.75 6.50
C SER A 350 5.50 -8.48 6.42
N SER A 351 4.90 -7.42 5.89
CA SER A 351 5.42 -6.07 5.93
C SER A 351 4.34 -5.16 6.49
N CYS A 352 4.65 -4.44 7.60
CA CYS A 352 3.73 -3.57 8.34
C CYS A 352 4.20 -2.12 8.21
N SER A 353 3.43 -1.28 7.53
CA SER A 353 3.82 0.08 7.17
C SER A 353 2.88 1.13 7.75
N ASN A 354 3.46 2.22 8.23
CA ASN A 354 2.77 3.49 8.44
C ASN A 354 3.03 4.39 7.22
N CYS A 355 1.97 4.81 6.55
CA CYS A 355 2.04 5.71 5.38
C CYS A 355 1.84 7.19 5.76
N GLY A 356 1.56 7.48 7.04
CA GLY A 356 1.19 8.82 7.46
C GLY A 356 -0.02 9.33 6.67
N ASP A 357 0.00 10.58 6.28
CA ASP A 357 -1.05 11.22 5.47
C ASP A 357 -0.84 11.08 3.95
N PHE A 358 0.20 10.35 3.52
CA PHE A 358 0.61 10.27 2.12
C PHE A 358 -0.49 9.73 1.21
N GLN A 359 -1.08 8.60 1.56
CA GLN A 359 -2.19 7.98 0.82
C GLN A 359 -3.48 8.78 0.99
N ALA A 360 -3.76 9.26 2.20
CA ALA A 360 -4.93 10.07 2.49
C ALA A 360 -4.99 11.34 1.62
N ARG A 361 -3.85 11.99 1.35
CA ARG A 361 -3.77 13.13 0.44
C ARG A 361 -4.03 12.76 -1.01
N ARG A 362 -3.62 11.56 -1.45
CA ARG A 362 -3.86 11.07 -2.82
C ARG A 362 -5.34 10.76 -3.07
N MET A 363 -6.02 10.20 -2.08
CA MET A 363 -7.43 9.79 -2.17
C MET A 363 -8.41 10.74 -1.46
N GLN A 364 -7.94 11.90 -0.96
CA GLN A 364 -8.75 12.92 -0.28
C GLN A 364 -9.51 12.38 0.95
N ALA A 365 -8.90 11.44 1.68
CA ALA A 365 -9.45 10.91 2.92
C ALA A 365 -9.12 11.81 4.11
N ARG A 366 -10.13 12.28 4.81
CA ARG A 366 -10.00 13.25 5.90
C ARG A 366 -10.89 12.87 7.07
N TYR A 367 -10.63 13.47 8.22
CA TYR A 367 -11.54 13.42 9.36
C TYR A 367 -11.73 14.81 9.94
N ARG A 368 -12.77 14.99 10.72
CA ARG A 368 -13.08 16.26 11.43
C ARG A 368 -12.76 16.09 12.91
N PRO A 369 -11.65 16.69 13.41
CA PRO A 369 -11.38 16.71 14.84
C PRO A 369 -12.48 17.46 15.61
N LYS A 370 -12.81 17.01 16.84
CA LYS A 370 -13.84 17.65 17.68
C LYS A 370 -13.56 19.13 17.94
N ASP A 371 -12.28 19.46 18.12
CA ASP A 371 -11.84 20.82 18.46
C ASP A 371 -11.50 21.66 17.22
N SER A 372 -11.75 21.19 16.02
CA SER A 372 -11.44 21.90 14.77
C SER A 372 -12.60 21.86 13.78
N LYS A 373 -12.91 23.02 13.19
CA LYS A 373 -13.86 23.10 12.07
C LYS A 373 -13.24 22.66 10.73
N LYS A 374 -11.90 22.57 10.66
CA LYS A 374 -11.19 22.23 9.42
C LYS A 374 -10.89 20.73 9.41
N PRO A 375 -11.36 19.99 8.40
CA PRO A 375 -10.96 18.60 8.22
C PRO A 375 -9.45 18.47 8.04
N GLN A 376 -8.88 17.40 8.58
CA GLN A 376 -7.47 17.03 8.48
C GLN A 376 -7.34 15.68 7.76
N PRO A 377 -6.24 15.40 7.05
CA PRO A 377 -5.99 14.07 6.51
C PRO A 377 -5.94 13.04 7.64
N VAL A 378 -6.49 11.85 7.40
CA VAL A 378 -6.24 10.68 8.25
C VAL A 378 -4.84 10.15 8.00
N HIS A 379 -4.32 9.32 8.90
CA HIS A 379 -3.17 8.46 8.64
C HIS A 379 -3.65 7.05 8.25
N THR A 380 -2.91 6.42 7.34
CA THR A 380 -3.20 5.06 6.89
C THR A 380 -2.05 4.12 7.24
N LEU A 381 -2.38 2.93 7.67
CA LEU A 381 -1.44 1.86 7.94
C LEU A 381 -1.93 0.59 7.25
N ASN A 382 -0.99 -0.21 6.78
CA ASN A 382 -1.29 -1.52 6.21
C ASN A 382 -0.27 -2.56 6.69
N GLY A 383 -0.68 -3.81 6.69
CA GLY A 383 0.22 -4.92 6.98
C GLY A 383 -0.39 -6.26 6.63
N SER A 384 0.46 -7.19 6.22
CA SER A 384 0.00 -8.55 5.97
C SER A 384 -0.25 -9.28 7.29
N GLY A 385 -1.38 -9.89 7.41
CA GLY A 385 -1.74 -10.64 8.60
C GLY A 385 -2.08 -12.12 8.39
N LEU A 386 -1.38 -12.91 7.55
CA LEU A 386 -0.12 -12.83 6.81
C LEU A 386 -0.29 -13.15 5.30
N ALA A 387 0.84 -13.32 4.60
CA ALA A 387 0.87 -13.96 3.28
C ALA A 387 0.59 -15.47 3.43
N VAL A 388 -0.56 -15.94 2.92
CA VAL A 388 -1.05 -17.31 3.14
C VAL A 388 -0.09 -18.34 2.55
N GLY A 389 0.36 -18.12 1.30
CA GLY A 389 1.30 -19.05 0.64
C GLY A 389 2.65 -19.16 1.33
N ARG A 390 3.22 -18.02 1.80
CA ARG A 390 4.49 -18.05 2.57
C ARG A 390 4.31 -18.69 3.94
N THR A 391 3.16 -18.54 4.57
CA THR A 391 2.83 -19.24 5.82
C THR A 391 2.72 -20.76 5.59
N LEU A 392 2.11 -21.17 4.48
CA LEU A 392 2.10 -22.58 4.08
C LEU A 392 3.53 -23.11 3.92
N VAL A 393 4.39 -22.39 3.19
CA VAL A 393 5.82 -22.72 3.04
C VAL A 393 6.50 -22.88 4.40
N ALA A 394 6.29 -21.92 5.31
CA ALA A 394 6.88 -21.98 6.64
C ALA A 394 6.40 -23.20 7.44
N ILE A 395 5.13 -23.57 7.35
CA ILE A 395 4.58 -24.76 7.98
C ILE A 395 5.21 -26.02 7.35
N LEU A 396 5.25 -26.12 6.03
CA LEU A 396 5.84 -27.26 5.33
C LEU A 396 7.29 -27.50 5.75
N GLU A 397 8.09 -26.45 5.84
CA GLU A 397 9.50 -26.59 6.19
C GLU A 397 9.75 -26.80 7.69
N ASN A 398 9.00 -26.15 8.59
CA ASN A 398 9.21 -26.31 10.04
C ASN A 398 8.54 -27.55 10.64
N TYR A 399 7.46 -28.04 10.01
CA TYR A 399 6.66 -29.16 10.54
C TYR A 399 6.84 -30.46 9.74
N GLN A 400 7.83 -30.52 8.85
CA GLN A 400 8.18 -31.74 8.12
C GLN A 400 8.75 -32.83 9.05
N ASN A 401 8.47 -34.07 8.73
CA ASN A 401 8.97 -35.27 9.41
C ASN A 401 9.92 -36.05 8.51
N ALA A 402 10.72 -36.97 9.09
CA ALA A 402 11.70 -37.75 8.37
C ALA A 402 11.09 -38.66 7.29
N ASP A 403 9.83 -39.05 7.46
CA ASP A 403 9.08 -39.90 6.50
C ASP A 403 8.40 -39.07 5.38
N GLY A 404 8.63 -37.74 5.34
CA GLY A 404 8.05 -36.82 4.37
C GLY A 404 6.66 -36.35 4.70
N SER A 405 6.07 -36.80 5.81
CA SER A 405 4.79 -36.27 6.29
C SER A 405 4.95 -34.88 6.91
N ILE A 406 3.83 -34.13 6.99
CA ILE A 406 3.76 -32.78 7.57
C ILE A 406 2.80 -32.80 8.76
N THR A 407 3.31 -32.56 9.95
CA THR A 407 2.49 -32.36 11.14
C THR A 407 1.70 -31.06 11.03
N ILE A 408 0.41 -31.08 11.36
CA ILE A 408 -0.42 -29.87 11.34
C ILE A 408 -0.23 -29.11 12.67
N PRO A 409 0.09 -27.81 12.63
CA PRO A 409 0.10 -26.99 13.84
C PRO A 409 -1.21 -27.09 14.61
N GLU A 410 -1.14 -27.18 15.95
CA GLU A 410 -2.29 -27.42 16.82
C GLU A 410 -3.43 -26.41 16.57
N ALA A 411 -3.09 -25.12 16.37
CA ALA A 411 -4.06 -24.06 16.11
C ALA A 411 -4.85 -24.27 14.79
N LEU A 412 -4.35 -25.07 13.85
CA LEU A 412 -5.00 -25.32 12.55
C LEU A 412 -5.82 -26.63 12.54
N ILE A 413 -5.67 -27.51 13.54
CA ILE A 413 -6.40 -28.79 13.59
C ILE A 413 -7.92 -28.61 13.49
N PRO A 414 -8.56 -27.65 14.19
CA PRO A 414 -9.99 -27.41 14.06
C PRO A 414 -10.40 -27.03 12.62
N TYR A 415 -9.60 -26.21 11.94
CA TYR A 415 -9.83 -25.77 10.56
C TYR A 415 -9.56 -26.89 9.54
N MET A 416 -8.72 -27.84 9.92
CA MET A 416 -8.45 -29.06 9.13
C MET A 416 -9.48 -30.18 9.35
N GLY A 417 -10.50 -29.95 10.23
CA GLY A 417 -11.52 -30.94 10.53
C GLY A 417 -10.98 -32.13 11.33
N GLY A 418 -10.00 -31.88 12.20
CA GLY A 418 -9.38 -32.89 13.06
C GLY A 418 -8.20 -33.64 12.41
N ILE A 419 -7.82 -33.31 11.17
CA ILE A 419 -6.60 -33.89 10.55
C ILE A 419 -5.39 -33.31 11.26
N THR A 420 -4.50 -34.18 11.72
CA THR A 420 -3.27 -33.83 12.46
C THR A 420 -2.00 -33.96 11.64
N GLU A 421 -2.09 -34.59 10.46
CA GLU A 421 -0.93 -34.89 9.61
C GLU A 421 -1.35 -34.99 8.14
N ILE A 422 -0.50 -34.48 7.24
CA ILE A 422 -0.58 -34.72 5.78
C ILE A 422 0.55 -35.68 5.43
N ARG A 423 0.22 -36.75 4.73
CA ARG A 423 1.18 -37.79 4.27
C ARG A 423 1.42 -37.73 2.77
N PRO A 424 2.62 -38.05 2.30
CA PRO A 424 2.88 -38.27 0.88
C PRO A 424 1.97 -39.36 0.33
N HIS A 425 1.53 -39.18 -0.94
CA HIS A 425 0.69 -40.16 -1.69
C HIS A 425 1.52 -41.21 -2.38
#